data_75ad370375fde54d46709a80420d4b68
#
_entry.id   75ad370375fde54d46709a80420d4b68
#
_cell.length_a   1.000
_cell.length_b   1.000
_cell.length_c   1.000
_cell.angle_alpha   90.00
_cell.angle_beta   90.00
_cell.angle_gamma   90.00
#
_symmetry.space_group_name_H-M   'P 1'
#
loop_
_entity.id
_entity.type
_entity.pdbx_description
1 polymer ?
#
loop_
_entity_poly.entity_id
_entity_poly.type
_entity_poly.pdbx_seq_one_letter_code
_entity_poly.pdbx_strand_id
1 'polypeptide(L)'
;IKALADAVHEQGGLFVLDCIASGALWVDMKELGVDVLISAPQKGWSGWPGMGYVMLNERALARLEETESSSFSMDLKKWHTVSETYRAGKHMYHATMPTDAMLHNLDVMREAKERGLDKIMRQQVELGERVRVGLAERGYKSVAAEGWEAPSVVVVYTDDPQEQSGAKFKAGDLQVASG
;
A
#
# COMPACT_ATOMS: atom_id res chain seq x y z
N ILE A 1 7.32 8.97 9.31
CA ILE A 1 6.40 7.97 9.90
C ILE A 1 6.64 7.90 11.40
N LYS A 2 7.84 7.52 11.87
CA LYS A 2 8.11 7.28 13.30
C LYS A 2 7.71 8.45 14.20
N ALA A 3 8.11 9.69 13.89
CA ALA A 3 7.78 10.85 14.72
C ALA A 3 6.26 11.06 14.86
N LEU A 4 5.47 10.73 13.83
CA LEU A 4 4.00 10.78 13.89
C LEU A 4 3.46 9.67 14.77
N ALA A 5 4.00 8.45 14.66
CA ALA A 5 3.60 7.34 15.50
C ALA A 5 3.89 7.64 16.97
N ASP A 6 5.07 8.16 17.29
CA ASP A 6 5.45 8.54 18.66
C ASP A 6 4.49 9.59 19.25
N ALA A 7 4.17 10.65 18.49
CA ALA A 7 3.23 11.68 18.93
C ALA A 7 1.80 11.14 19.17
N VAL A 8 1.32 10.20 18.33
CA VAL A 8 0.03 9.52 18.53
C VAL A 8 0.08 8.64 19.77
N HIS A 9 1.17 7.92 19.99
CA HIS A 9 1.34 7.05 21.15
C HIS A 9 1.41 7.82 22.48
N GLU A 10 2.02 9.00 22.49
CA GLU A 10 2.03 9.89 23.66
C GLU A 10 0.62 10.28 24.12
N GLN A 11 -0.34 10.31 23.21
CA GLN A 11 -1.75 10.58 23.52
C GLN A 11 -2.58 9.29 23.73
N GLY A 12 -1.95 8.11 23.81
CA GLY A 12 -2.62 6.82 24.00
C GLY A 12 -3.37 6.31 22.75
N GLY A 13 -3.20 6.95 21.59
CA GLY A 13 -3.82 6.58 20.33
C GLY A 13 -3.15 5.37 19.64
N LEU A 14 -3.78 4.84 18.58
CA LEU A 14 -3.18 3.89 17.66
C LEU A 14 -2.76 4.62 16.38
N PHE A 15 -1.55 4.33 15.89
CA PHE A 15 -1.08 4.88 14.64
C PHE A 15 -1.44 3.94 13.47
N VAL A 16 -2.34 4.40 12.62
CA VAL A 16 -2.79 3.69 11.40
C VAL A 16 -2.09 4.28 10.19
N LEU A 17 -1.38 3.43 9.45
CA LEU A 17 -0.67 3.83 8.24
C LEU A 17 -1.34 3.22 7.01
N ASP A 18 -1.84 4.07 6.11
CA ASP A 18 -2.33 3.68 4.80
C ASP A 18 -1.15 3.62 3.81
N CYS A 19 -0.82 2.40 3.39
CA CYS A 19 0.21 2.09 2.41
C CYS A 19 -0.36 1.60 1.07
N ILE A 20 -1.64 1.85 0.77
CA ILE A 20 -2.26 1.36 -0.46
C ILE A 20 -1.50 1.86 -1.70
N ALA A 21 -1.10 3.13 -1.73
CA ALA A 21 -0.43 3.74 -2.88
C ALA A 21 1.09 3.88 -2.72
N SER A 22 1.71 3.25 -1.73
CA SER A 22 3.15 3.37 -1.46
C SER A 22 4.05 2.64 -2.46
N GLY A 23 3.49 1.86 -3.38
CA GLY A 23 4.27 1.03 -4.29
C GLY A 23 5.00 -0.09 -3.56
N ALA A 24 6.21 -0.40 -3.99
CA ALA A 24 7.07 -1.41 -3.39
C ALA A 24 7.96 -0.83 -2.25
N LEU A 25 7.43 0.12 -1.47
CA LEU A 25 8.07 0.63 -0.27
C LEU A 25 7.56 -0.16 0.94
N TRP A 26 8.40 -1.05 1.42
CA TRP A 26 8.06 -1.92 2.54
C TRP A 26 8.27 -1.18 3.86
N VAL A 27 7.35 -1.37 4.79
CA VAL A 27 7.35 -0.70 6.10
C VAL A 27 7.64 -1.73 7.18
N ASP A 28 8.69 -1.52 7.97
CA ASP A 28 8.87 -2.22 9.22
C ASP A 28 7.96 -1.59 10.29
N MET A 29 6.83 -2.25 10.56
CA MET A 29 5.83 -1.76 11.50
C MET A 29 6.40 -1.61 12.92
N LYS A 30 7.27 -2.53 13.34
CA LYS A 30 7.85 -2.53 14.69
C LYS A 30 8.84 -1.38 14.85
N GLU A 31 9.74 -1.19 13.89
CA GLU A 31 10.74 -0.12 13.92
C GLU A 31 10.08 1.26 13.89
N LEU A 32 9.06 1.42 13.03
CA LEU A 32 8.39 2.70 12.79
C LEU A 32 7.22 2.98 13.73
N GLY A 33 6.87 2.05 14.62
CA GLY A 33 5.79 2.24 15.59
C GLY A 33 4.39 2.20 14.95
N VAL A 34 4.22 1.47 13.84
CA VAL A 34 2.92 1.35 13.17
C VAL A 34 2.08 0.29 13.87
N ASP A 35 0.88 0.66 14.32
CA ASP A 35 -0.04 -0.28 14.98
C ASP A 35 -0.90 -1.04 13.97
N VAL A 36 -1.38 -0.32 12.96
CA VAL A 36 -2.20 -0.86 11.87
C VAL A 36 -1.62 -0.40 10.54
N LEU A 37 -1.33 -1.34 9.64
CA LEU A 37 -0.91 -1.03 8.28
C LEU A 37 -1.96 -1.54 7.30
N ILE A 38 -2.41 -0.68 6.40
CA ILE A 38 -3.40 -0.99 5.36
C ILE A 38 -2.69 -1.03 4.01
N SER A 39 -2.93 -2.08 3.24
CA SER A 39 -2.41 -2.23 1.88
C SER A 39 -3.42 -2.95 0.99
N ALA A 40 -3.12 -3.07 -0.30
CA ALA A 40 -3.96 -3.77 -1.26
C ALA A 40 -3.09 -4.51 -2.30
N PRO A 41 -3.55 -5.68 -2.79
CA PRO A 41 -2.75 -6.51 -3.69
C PRO A 41 -2.47 -5.87 -5.06
N GLN A 42 -3.44 -5.13 -5.62
CA GLN A 42 -3.37 -4.59 -6.99
C GLN A 42 -2.50 -3.35 -7.17
N LYS A 43 -1.83 -2.89 -6.13
CA LYS A 43 -0.92 -1.74 -6.13
C LYS A 43 0.53 -2.21 -6.07
N GLY A 44 1.29 -1.85 -5.08
CA GLY A 44 2.71 -2.21 -4.95
C GLY A 44 3.03 -3.71 -4.94
N TRP A 45 2.07 -4.55 -4.58
CA TRP A 45 2.22 -6.00 -4.63
C TRP A 45 2.09 -6.60 -6.03
N SER A 46 1.55 -5.87 -7.01
CA SER A 46 1.32 -6.33 -8.40
C SER A 46 0.41 -7.56 -8.52
N GLY A 47 -0.46 -7.76 -7.55
CA GLY A 47 -1.43 -8.85 -7.51
C GLY A 47 -2.81 -8.46 -8.05
N TRP A 48 -3.78 -9.35 -7.91
CA TRP A 48 -5.16 -9.10 -8.32
C TRP A 48 -5.97 -8.39 -7.23
N PRO A 49 -6.89 -7.48 -7.60
CA PRO A 49 -7.79 -6.83 -6.66
C PRO A 49 -8.79 -7.83 -6.05
N GLY A 50 -9.53 -7.39 -5.04
CA GLY A 50 -10.63 -8.16 -4.44
C GLY A 50 -10.53 -8.34 -2.93
N MET A 51 -9.45 -7.84 -2.32
CA MET A 51 -9.27 -7.87 -0.87
C MET A 51 -8.45 -6.68 -0.38
N GLY A 52 -8.53 -6.38 0.91
CA GLY A 52 -7.60 -5.51 1.62
C GLY A 52 -6.62 -6.33 2.45
N TYR A 53 -5.40 -5.83 2.57
CA TYR A 53 -4.43 -6.34 3.53
C TYR A 53 -4.43 -5.41 4.74
N VAL A 54 -4.75 -5.95 5.91
CA VAL A 54 -4.72 -5.23 7.18
C VAL A 54 -3.80 -5.97 8.12
N MET A 55 -2.66 -5.38 8.43
CA MET A 55 -1.69 -5.94 9.35
C MET A 55 -1.81 -5.24 10.69
N LEU A 56 -1.89 -6.00 11.75
CA LEU A 56 -2.11 -5.53 13.12
C LEU A 56 -0.92 -5.95 14.00
N ASN A 57 -0.39 -5.02 14.79
CA ASN A 57 0.55 -5.36 15.84
C ASN A 57 -0.19 -5.80 17.12
N GLU A 58 0.54 -6.21 18.16
CA GLU A 58 -0.04 -6.69 19.42
C GLU A 58 -0.91 -5.63 20.12
N ARG A 59 -0.52 -4.34 20.04
CA ARG A 59 -1.27 -3.23 20.62
C ARG A 59 -2.63 -3.03 19.91
N ALA A 60 -2.64 -3.09 18.58
CA ALA A 60 -3.86 -3.03 17.79
C ALA A 60 -4.76 -4.24 18.03
N LEU A 61 -4.19 -5.45 18.15
CA LEU A 61 -4.94 -6.66 18.50
C LEU A 61 -5.58 -6.57 19.88
N ALA A 62 -4.85 -6.08 20.89
CA ALA A 62 -5.41 -5.86 22.22
C ALA A 62 -6.60 -4.89 22.19
N ARG A 63 -6.47 -3.79 21.45
CA ARG A 63 -7.56 -2.82 21.28
C ARG A 63 -8.75 -3.39 20.52
N LEU A 64 -8.49 -4.24 19.54
CA LEU A 64 -9.52 -4.92 18.75
C LEU A 64 -10.44 -5.78 19.63
N GLU A 65 -9.88 -6.46 20.64
CA GLU A 65 -10.65 -7.28 21.57
C GLU A 65 -11.64 -6.47 22.43
N GLU A 66 -11.35 -5.19 22.68
CA GLU A 66 -12.19 -4.30 23.48
C GLU A 66 -13.29 -3.58 22.65
N THR A 67 -13.31 -3.78 21.33
CA THR A 67 -14.21 -3.09 20.41
C THR A 67 -15.22 -4.03 19.76
N GLU A 68 -16.32 -3.46 19.29
CA GLU A 68 -17.33 -4.15 18.49
C GLU A 68 -17.55 -3.38 17.19
N SER A 69 -17.66 -4.11 16.08
CA SER A 69 -17.96 -3.53 14.77
C SER A 69 -19.45 -3.63 14.46
N SER A 70 -20.00 -2.55 13.91
CA SER A 70 -21.36 -2.56 13.33
C SER A 70 -21.37 -2.99 11.85
N SER A 71 -20.20 -3.19 11.25
CA SER A 71 -20.06 -3.60 9.85
C SER A 71 -19.89 -5.09 9.72
N PHE A 72 -20.64 -5.71 8.81
CA PHE A 72 -20.45 -7.13 8.47
C PHE A 72 -19.11 -7.38 7.74
N SER A 73 -18.81 -6.57 6.72
CA SER A 73 -17.65 -6.81 5.85
C SER A 73 -16.33 -6.24 6.39
N MET A 74 -16.38 -5.23 7.26
CA MET A 74 -15.22 -4.55 7.82
C MET A 74 -14.97 -4.89 9.30
N ASP A 75 -15.59 -5.94 9.81
CA ASP A 75 -15.35 -6.43 11.17
C ASP A 75 -14.00 -7.14 11.25
N LEU A 76 -12.95 -6.39 11.61
CA LEU A 76 -11.59 -6.92 11.71
C LEU A 76 -11.45 -8.01 12.77
N LYS A 77 -12.21 -7.95 13.87
CA LYS A 77 -12.23 -8.99 14.90
C LYS A 77 -12.73 -10.31 14.34
N LYS A 78 -13.79 -10.24 13.54
CA LYS A 78 -14.34 -11.40 12.87
C LYS A 78 -13.38 -11.96 11.84
N TRP A 79 -12.78 -11.12 11.02
CA TRP A 79 -11.77 -11.53 10.03
C TRP A 79 -10.51 -12.09 10.67
N HIS A 80 -10.07 -11.55 11.79
CA HIS A 80 -8.97 -12.11 12.57
C HIS A 80 -9.29 -13.51 13.06
N THR A 81 -10.49 -13.72 13.65
CA THR A 81 -10.97 -15.04 14.08
C THR A 81 -11.00 -16.04 12.92
N VAL A 82 -11.50 -15.65 11.74
CA VAL A 82 -11.50 -16.48 10.53
C VAL A 82 -10.08 -16.88 10.15
N SER A 83 -9.16 -15.90 10.10
CA SER A 83 -7.76 -16.14 9.73
C SER A 83 -7.07 -17.11 10.69
N GLU A 84 -7.22 -16.92 11.99
CA GLU A 84 -6.64 -17.83 13.00
C GLU A 84 -7.23 -19.23 12.95
N THR A 85 -8.53 -19.35 12.63
CA THR A 85 -9.19 -20.66 12.45
C THR A 85 -8.58 -21.42 11.28
N TYR A 86 -8.35 -20.74 10.13
CA TYR A 86 -7.68 -21.36 8.98
C TYR A 86 -6.21 -21.68 9.26
N ARG A 87 -5.49 -20.82 9.96
CA ARG A 87 -4.10 -21.09 10.38
C ARG A 87 -3.99 -22.31 11.28
N ALA A 88 -5.01 -22.57 12.09
CA ALA A 88 -5.11 -23.78 12.90
C ALA A 88 -5.56 -25.04 12.13
N GLY A 89 -5.66 -24.98 10.80
CA GLY A 89 -6.07 -26.10 9.96
C GLY A 89 -7.55 -26.43 10.04
N LYS A 90 -8.38 -25.50 10.55
CA LYS A 90 -9.84 -25.67 10.68
C LYS A 90 -10.55 -24.80 9.65
N HIS A 91 -11.85 -25.02 9.47
CA HIS A 91 -12.70 -24.25 8.57
C HIS A 91 -13.60 -23.30 9.37
N MET A 92 -13.75 -22.06 8.86
CA MET A 92 -14.73 -21.11 9.36
C MET A 92 -15.28 -20.27 8.20
N TYR A 93 -16.60 -20.29 8.02
CA TYR A 93 -17.26 -19.45 7.01
C TYR A 93 -17.76 -18.15 7.66
N HIS A 94 -17.46 -17.04 7.01
CA HIS A 94 -18.03 -15.72 7.31
C HIS A 94 -18.64 -15.08 6.07
N ALA A 95 -17.88 -15.04 4.97
CA ALA A 95 -18.33 -14.57 3.66
C ALA A 95 -17.60 -15.35 2.57
N THR A 96 -18.17 -15.37 1.37
CA THR A 96 -17.48 -15.95 0.20
C THR A 96 -16.24 -15.11 -0.12
N MET A 97 -15.08 -15.77 -0.12
CA MET A 97 -13.81 -15.12 -0.37
C MET A 97 -13.37 -15.30 -1.83
N PRO A 98 -12.65 -14.34 -2.41
CA PRO A 98 -12.12 -14.42 -3.78
C PRO A 98 -10.91 -15.35 -3.82
N THR A 99 -11.14 -16.67 -3.67
CA THR A 99 -10.09 -17.68 -3.48
C THR A 99 -9.09 -17.73 -4.62
N ASP A 100 -9.52 -17.53 -5.88
CA ASP A 100 -8.62 -17.51 -7.04
C ASP A 100 -7.67 -16.30 -6.98
N ALA A 101 -8.18 -15.13 -6.61
CA ALA A 101 -7.34 -13.95 -6.39
C ALA A 101 -6.39 -14.14 -5.20
N MET A 102 -6.83 -14.81 -4.14
CA MET A 102 -5.97 -15.12 -2.98
C MET A 102 -4.82 -16.03 -3.36
N LEU A 103 -5.05 -17.08 -4.14
CA LEU A 103 -4.02 -18.00 -4.62
C LEU A 103 -3.02 -17.27 -5.53
N HIS A 104 -3.53 -16.51 -6.51
CA HIS A 104 -2.66 -15.70 -7.38
C HIS A 104 -1.80 -14.72 -6.56
N ASN A 105 -2.39 -14.02 -5.61
CA ASN A 105 -1.66 -13.06 -4.77
C ASN A 105 -0.61 -13.74 -3.87
N LEU A 106 -0.87 -14.97 -3.41
CA LEU A 106 0.12 -15.77 -2.69
C LEU A 106 1.33 -16.08 -3.58
N ASP A 107 1.12 -16.44 -4.83
CA ASP A 107 2.20 -16.74 -5.77
C ASP A 107 3.03 -15.49 -6.10
N VAL A 108 2.37 -14.34 -6.29
CA VAL A 108 3.05 -13.04 -6.47
C VAL A 108 3.88 -12.66 -5.24
N MET A 109 3.37 -12.89 -4.03
CA MET A 109 4.12 -12.64 -2.79
C MET A 109 5.34 -13.56 -2.66
N ARG A 110 5.23 -14.82 -3.06
CA ARG A 110 6.35 -15.77 -3.10
C ARG A 110 7.41 -15.34 -4.08
N GLU A 111 7.01 -14.95 -5.29
CA GLU A 111 7.94 -14.40 -6.30
C GLU A 111 8.64 -13.14 -5.77
N ALA A 112 7.92 -12.21 -5.17
CA ALA A 112 8.52 -11.02 -4.57
C ALA A 112 9.55 -11.35 -3.49
N LYS A 113 9.25 -12.34 -2.65
CA LYS A 113 10.17 -12.84 -1.61
C LYS A 113 11.42 -13.48 -2.22
N GLU A 114 11.28 -14.29 -3.26
CA GLU A 114 12.41 -14.92 -3.98
C GLU A 114 13.29 -13.88 -4.66
N ARG A 115 12.71 -12.85 -5.28
CA ARG A 115 13.45 -11.73 -5.87
C ARG A 115 14.18 -10.87 -4.85
N GLY A 116 13.73 -10.90 -3.60
CA GLY A 116 14.22 -10.10 -2.48
C GLY A 116 13.51 -8.75 -2.37
N LEU A 117 12.77 -8.57 -1.27
CA LEU A 117 11.96 -7.36 -1.02
C LEU A 117 12.81 -6.08 -1.03
N ASP A 118 13.98 -6.09 -0.40
CA ASP A 118 14.90 -4.95 -0.38
C ASP A 118 15.42 -4.58 -1.77
N LYS A 119 15.64 -5.59 -2.63
CA LYS A 119 16.05 -5.35 -4.02
C LYS A 119 14.93 -4.68 -4.80
N ILE A 120 13.70 -5.15 -4.65
CA ILE A 120 12.52 -4.57 -5.32
C ILE A 120 12.33 -3.12 -4.85
N MET A 121 12.46 -2.86 -3.56
CA MET A 121 12.34 -1.50 -3.01
C MET A 121 13.40 -0.56 -3.58
N ARG A 122 14.68 -0.97 -3.61
CA ARG A 122 15.73 -0.16 -4.22
C ARG A 122 15.46 0.14 -5.69
N GLN A 123 15.03 -0.86 -6.47
CA GLN A 123 14.67 -0.68 -7.88
C GLN A 123 13.51 0.31 -8.06
N GLN A 124 12.52 0.30 -7.16
CA GLN A 124 11.42 1.26 -7.18
C GLN A 124 11.93 2.69 -6.92
N VAL A 125 12.82 2.88 -5.95
CA VAL A 125 13.42 4.19 -5.65
C VAL A 125 14.22 4.71 -6.85
N GLU A 126 15.12 3.89 -7.38
CA GLU A 126 15.93 4.24 -8.56
C GLU A 126 15.07 4.59 -9.79
N LEU A 127 14.00 3.86 -10.01
CA LEU A 127 13.07 4.13 -11.12
C LEU A 127 12.36 5.47 -10.93
N GLY A 128 11.84 5.74 -9.73
CA GLY A 128 11.17 6.99 -9.41
C GLY A 128 12.08 8.20 -9.59
N GLU A 129 13.32 8.10 -9.14
CA GLU A 129 14.34 9.14 -9.31
C GLU A 129 14.66 9.39 -10.79
N ARG A 130 14.90 8.34 -11.56
CA ARG A 130 15.16 8.46 -13.01
C ARG A 130 14.01 9.13 -13.75
N VAL A 131 12.76 8.78 -13.43
CA VAL A 131 11.59 9.41 -14.05
C VAL A 131 11.52 10.90 -13.68
N ARG A 132 11.75 11.27 -12.43
CA ARG A 132 11.76 12.68 -11.99
C ARG A 132 12.84 13.50 -12.69
N VAL A 133 14.06 12.98 -12.74
CA VAL A 133 15.17 13.63 -13.44
C VAL A 133 14.83 13.85 -14.91
N GLY A 134 14.35 12.81 -15.59
CA GLY A 134 13.97 12.91 -17.00
C GLY A 134 12.82 13.89 -17.28
N LEU A 135 11.88 14.06 -16.35
CA LEU A 135 10.82 15.06 -16.46
C LEU A 135 11.35 16.48 -16.18
N ALA A 136 12.21 16.64 -15.17
CA ALA A 136 12.83 17.92 -14.84
C ALA A 136 13.70 18.45 -15.99
N GLU A 137 14.51 17.60 -16.64
CA GLU A 137 15.29 17.93 -17.83
C GLU A 137 14.42 18.42 -19.01
N ARG A 138 13.15 18.03 -19.04
CA ARG A 138 12.15 18.48 -20.03
C ARG A 138 11.34 19.69 -19.60
N GLY A 139 11.68 20.28 -18.45
CA GLY A 139 11.07 21.50 -17.93
C GLY A 139 9.82 21.29 -17.09
N TYR A 140 9.44 20.04 -16.79
CA TYR A 140 8.31 19.77 -15.90
C TYR A 140 8.69 20.03 -14.44
N LYS A 141 7.82 20.72 -13.71
CA LYS A 141 7.98 21.00 -12.29
C LYS A 141 7.27 19.94 -11.44
N SER A 142 7.98 19.32 -10.50
CA SER A 142 7.38 18.38 -9.54
C SER A 142 6.35 19.06 -8.65
N VAL A 143 5.24 18.36 -8.37
CA VAL A 143 4.26 18.76 -7.35
C VAL A 143 4.80 18.52 -5.95
N ALA A 144 5.58 17.44 -5.77
CA ALA A 144 6.21 17.17 -4.48
C ALA A 144 7.30 18.18 -4.16
N ALA A 145 7.36 18.61 -2.91
CA ALA A 145 8.47 19.41 -2.39
C ALA A 145 9.77 18.57 -2.37
N GLU A 146 10.90 19.23 -2.49
CA GLU A 146 12.21 18.59 -2.41
C GLU A 146 12.38 17.82 -1.09
N GLY A 147 12.81 16.56 -1.18
CA GLY A 147 12.98 15.64 -0.05
C GLY A 147 11.70 14.97 0.43
N TRP A 148 10.56 15.23 -0.22
CA TRP A 148 9.25 14.62 0.10
C TRP A 148 8.63 13.85 -1.06
N GLU A 149 9.44 13.52 -2.03
CA GLU A 149 9.03 12.82 -3.22
C GLU A 149 8.71 11.34 -2.92
N ALA A 150 7.52 10.89 -3.33
CA ALA A 150 7.19 9.47 -3.27
C ALA A 150 7.86 8.70 -4.41
N PRO A 151 8.64 7.65 -4.16
CA PRO A 151 9.34 6.91 -5.22
C PRO A 151 8.44 6.18 -6.20
N SER A 152 7.19 5.90 -5.81
CA SER A 152 6.24 5.14 -6.61
C SER A 152 5.23 6.00 -7.37
N VAL A 153 5.12 7.29 -7.03
CA VAL A 153 4.15 8.20 -7.63
C VAL A 153 4.86 9.49 -8.02
N VAL A 154 4.91 9.80 -9.32
CA VAL A 154 5.51 11.01 -9.86
C VAL A 154 4.42 11.89 -10.45
N VAL A 155 4.27 13.09 -9.91
CA VAL A 155 3.28 14.07 -10.35
C VAL A 155 4.00 15.37 -10.70
N VAL A 156 3.64 15.93 -11.85
CA VAL A 156 4.20 17.19 -12.35
C VAL A 156 3.10 18.16 -12.72
N TYR A 157 3.39 19.45 -12.65
CA TYR A 157 2.48 20.47 -13.15
C TYR A 157 2.55 20.56 -14.69
N THR A 158 1.44 20.83 -15.33
CA THR A 158 1.34 21.19 -16.73
C THR A 158 0.15 22.12 -16.97
N ASP A 159 0.33 23.08 -17.89
CA ASP A 159 -0.73 23.97 -18.34
C ASP A 159 -1.34 23.51 -19.70
N ASP A 160 -0.84 22.41 -20.27
CA ASP A 160 -1.35 21.83 -21.51
C ASP A 160 -2.57 20.93 -21.23
N PRO A 161 -3.80 21.29 -21.69
CA PRO A 161 -4.99 20.48 -21.47
C PRO A 161 -4.93 19.06 -22.08
N GLN A 162 -4.12 18.86 -23.13
CA GLN A 162 -3.93 17.54 -23.72
C GLN A 162 -3.01 16.65 -22.88
N GLU A 163 -2.07 17.24 -22.15
CA GLU A 163 -1.27 16.52 -21.16
C GLU A 163 -2.09 16.22 -19.91
N GLN A 164 -2.86 17.19 -19.40
CA GLN A 164 -3.76 17.00 -18.25
C GLN A 164 -4.76 15.87 -18.48
N SER A 165 -5.35 15.78 -19.68
CA SER A 165 -6.28 14.71 -20.05
C SER A 165 -5.60 13.38 -20.40
N GLY A 166 -4.28 13.36 -20.53
CA GLY A 166 -3.51 12.21 -21.00
C GLY A 166 -3.58 11.96 -22.51
N ALA A 167 -4.33 12.79 -23.30
CA ALA A 167 -4.54 12.57 -24.73
C ALA A 167 -3.23 12.60 -25.53
N LYS A 168 -2.35 13.53 -25.20
CA LYS A 168 -1.03 13.68 -25.85
C LYS A 168 -0.15 12.45 -25.63
N PHE A 169 -0.17 11.90 -24.43
CA PHE A 169 0.60 10.69 -24.09
C PHE A 169 0.01 9.45 -24.75
N LYS A 170 -1.31 9.35 -24.82
CA LYS A 170 -2.01 8.27 -25.51
C LYS A 170 -1.69 8.24 -27.02
N ALA A 171 -1.49 9.39 -27.65
CA ALA A 171 -1.06 9.47 -29.05
C ALA A 171 0.36 8.93 -29.27
N GLY A 172 1.17 8.84 -28.21
CA GLY A 172 2.50 8.22 -28.17
C GLY A 172 2.52 6.82 -27.54
N ASP A 173 1.37 6.13 -27.48
CA ASP A 173 1.18 4.81 -26.90
C ASP A 173 1.54 4.72 -25.40
N LEU A 174 1.46 5.85 -24.68
CA LEU A 174 1.66 5.92 -23.23
C LEU A 174 0.33 6.17 -22.53
N GLN A 175 0.09 5.41 -21.46
CA GLN A 175 -1.02 5.67 -20.56
C GLN A 175 -0.49 6.29 -19.26
N VAL A 176 -1.02 7.47 -18.93
CA VAL A 176 -0.74 8.17 -17.68
C VAL A 176 -2.05 8.44 -16.95
N ALA A 177 -1.95 8.57 -15.61
CA ALA A 177 -3.08 9.05 -14.83
C ALA A 177 -3.21 10.57 -15.02
N SER A 178 -4.45 11.04 -15.14
CA SER A 178 -4.79 12.46 -15.09
C SER A 178 -5.41 12.78 -13.73
N GLY A 179 -5.08 13.93 -13.16
CA GLY A 179 -5.59 14.40 -11.86
C GLY A 179 -6.03 15.84 -11.93
#